data_370b4b9beec516e447e3d7ceac1fe58a
#
_entry.id   370b4b9beec516e447e3d7ceac1fe58a
#
_cell.length_a   1.000
_cell.length_b   1.000
_cell.length_c   1.000
_cell.angle_alpha   90.00
_cell.angle_beta   90.00
_cell.angle_gamma   90.00
#
_symmetry.space_group_name_H-M   'P 1'
#
loop_
_entity.id
_entity.type
_entity.pdbx_description
1 polymer ?
#
loop_
_entity_poly.entity_id
_entity_poly.type
_entity_poly.pdbx_seq_one_letter_code
_entity_poly.pdbx_strand_id
1 'polypeptide(L)'
;MTVRGRPQAWRVLTALMLAVAMLALPAWAQSQAGIPAFDSPVVDTTGTLDAATIQRLGQQALDLQQRKGSQLQVLMVPSTAPESIEQYAVRAFEQFKLGRKGVDDGVLLVVAKDDHKVRIEVGYGVEGAIPDIAAGRVIQEYLVPKFRQDDYAGGITDA
;
A
#
# COMPACT_ATOMS: atom_id res chain seq x y z
N MET A 1 -54.99 -48.96 -10.47
CA MET A 1 -53.67 -48.35 -10.75
C MET A 1 -53.50 -47.16 -9.86
N THR A 2 -52.78 -47.34 -8.76
CA THR A 2 -52.56 -46.30 -7.73
C THR A 2 -51.23 -45.59 -7.99
N VAL A 3 -51.29 -44.35 -8.41
CA VAL A 3 -50.11 -43.47 -8.57
C VAL A 3 -49.65 -43.06 -7.13
N ARG A 4 -48.58 -43.67 -6.64
CA ARG A 4 -47.94 -43.30 -5.39
C ARG A 4 -47.35 -41.90 -5.53
N GLY A 5 -47.94 -40.93 -4.83
CA GLY A 5 -47.37 -39.57 -4.69
C GLY A 5 -45.97 -39.63 -4.07
N ARG A 6 -45.02 -39.02 -4.70
CA ARG A 6 -43.66 -38.84 -4.17
C ARG A 6 -43.73 -38.08 -2.84
N PRO A 7 -43.10 -38.57 -1.75
CA PRO A 7 -43.22 -37.96 -0.42
C PRO A 7 -42.72 -36.52 -0.46
N GLN A 8 -43.49 -35.64 0.17
CA GLN A 8 -43.19 -34.19 0.31
C GLN A 8 -41.80 -33.95 0.93
N ALA A 9 -41.30 -34.91 1.71
CA ALA A 9 -39.96 -34.89 2.30
C ALA A 9 -38.84 -34.76 1.27
N TRP A 10 -38.97 -35.34 0.07
CA TRP A 10 -37.95 -35.21 -0.96
C TRP A 10 -37.86 -33.79 -1.55
N ARG A 11 -38.99 -33.11 -1.66
CA ARG A 11 -39.06 -31.72 -2.15
C ARG A 11 -38.42 -30.76 -1.15
N VAL A 12 -38.57 -31.02 0.15
CA VAL A 12 -37.95 -30.22 1.20
C VAL A 12 -36.43 -30.46 1.27
N LEU A 13 -35.99 -31.69 1.08
CA LEU A 13 -34.57 -32.06 1.04
C LEU A 13 -33.84 -31.44 -0.18
N THR A 14 -34.47 -31.45 -1.36
CA THR A 14 -33.87 -30.83 -2.54
C THR A 14 -33.85 -29.31 -2.45
N ALA A 15 -34.86 -28.67 -1.84
CA ALA A 15 -34.87 -27.24 -1.58
C ALA A 15 -33.82 -26.82 -0.54
N LEU A 16 -33.60 -27.64 0.49
CA LEU A 16 -32.57 -27.42 1.50
C LEU A 16 -31.17 -27.57 0.93
N MET A 17 -30.93 -28.57 0.08
CA MET A 17 -29.66 -28.77 -0.62
C MET A 17 -29.34 -27.62 -1.59
N LEU A 18 -30.33 -27.10 -2.31
CA LEU A 18 -30.17 -25.93 -3.18
C LEU A 18 -29.88 -24.65 -2.38
N ALA A 19 -30.53 -24.47 -1.23
CA ALA A 19 -30.28 -23.33 -0.35
C ALA A 19 -28.85 -23.36 0.25
N VAL A 20 -28.33 -24.52 0.63
CA VAL A 20 -26.96 -24.71 1.14
C VAL A 20 -25.95 -24.53 0.00
N ALA A 21 -26.23 -24.94 -1.22
CA ALA A 21 -25.36 -24.74 -2.37
C ALA A 21 -25.26 -23.24 -2.78
N MET A 22 -26.31 -22.44 -2.55
CA MET A 22 -26.26 -20.98 -2.79
C MET A 22 -25.46 -20.22 -1.73
N LEU A 23 -25.27 -20.78 -0.52
CA LEU A 23 -24.43 -20.20 0.53
C LEU A 23 -22.93 -20.48 0.33
N ALA A 24 -22.59 -21.40 -0.57
CA ALA A 24 -21.20 -21.71 -0.94
C ALA A 24 -20.73 -20.90 -2.16
N LEU A 25 -21.14 -19.62 -2.28
CA LEU A 25 -20.50 -18.72 -3.23
C LEU A 25 -19.03 -18.57 -2.78
N PRO A 26 -18.06 -18.86 -3.65
CA PRO A 26 -16.66 -18.59 -3.30
C PRO A 26 -16.57 -17.11 -2.97
N ALA A 27 -16.19 -16.78 -1.73
CA ALA A 27 -15.71 -15.47 -1.41
C ALA A 27 -14.52 -15.25 -2.36
N TRP A 28 -14.73 -14.44 -3.39
CA TRP A 28 -13.64 -14.03 -4.27
C TRP A 28 -12.63 -13.38 -3.36
N ALA A 29 -11.58 -14.11 -3.03
CA ALA A 29 -10.45 -13.57 -2.31
C ALA A 29 -9.92 -12.43 -3.18
N GLN A 30 -10.23 -11.20 -2.80
CA GLN A 30 -9.67 -10.02 -3.46
C GLN A 30 -8.15 -10.14 -3.25
N SER A 31 -7.43 -10.41 -4.33
CA SER A 31 -5.99 -10.49 -4.26
C SER A 31 -5.46 -9.13 -3.85
N GLN A 32 -4.65 -9.10 -2.80
CA GLN A 32 -3.99 -7.88 -2.35
C GLN A 32 -3.16 -7.29 -3.49
N ALA A 33 -3.03 -5.96 -3.53
CA ALA A 33 -2.18 -5.28 -4.49
C ALA A 33 -0.72 -5.75 -4.34
N GLY A 34 -0.09 -6.06 -5.47
CA GLY A 34 1.30 -6.52 -5.49
C GLY A 34 2.25 -5.45 -4.95
N ILE A 35 3.20 -5.86 -4.11
CA ILE A 35 4.28 -4.99 -3.67
C ILE A 35 5.48 -5.29 -4.57
N PRO A 36 6.02 -4.30 -5.33
CA PRO A 36 7.17 -4.51 -6.19
C PRO A 36 8.43 -4.83 -5.39
N ALA A 37 9.44 -5.42 -6.06
CA ALA A 37 10.74 -5.63 -5.44
C ALA A 37 11.42 -4.30 -5.10
N PHE A 38 12.19 -4.30 -4.02
CA PHE A 38 12.89 -3.14 -3.50
C PHE A 38 14.39 -3.31 -3.70
N ASP A 39 14.87 -2.87 -4.82
CA ASP A 39 16.27 -2.93 -5.21
C ASP A 39 16.96 -1.55 -5.18
N SER A 40 16.18 -0.50 -4.93
CA SER A 40 16.68 0.87 -4.80
C SER A 40 15.85 1.69 -3.81
N PRO A 41 16.39 2.79 -3.24
CA PRO A 41 15.64 3.65 -2.32
C PRO A 41 14.41 4.34 -2.95
N VAL A 42 14.31 4.35 -4.26
CA VAL A 42 13.18 4.92 -4.99
C VAL A 42 12.71 3.92 -6.03
N VAL A 43 11.49 3.43 -5.86
CA VAL A 43 10.83 2.51 -6.80
C VAL A 43 9.61 3.20 -7.38
N ASP A 44 9.61 3.44 -8.67
CA ASP A 44 8.47 3.98 -9.42
C ASP A 44 8.04 2.99 -10.49
N THR A 45 6.89 2.35 -10.28
CA THR A 45 6.29 1.42 -11.24
C THR A 45 5.33 2.11 -12.21
N THR A 46 5.13 3.43 -12.05
CA THR A 46 4.23 4.23 -12.88
C THR A 46 4.93 4.90 -14.05
N GLY A 47 6.26 4.97 -14.01
CA GLY A 47 7.06 5.70 -14.99
C GLY A 47 6.85 7.22 -14.96
N THR A 48 6.43 7.77 -13.83
CA THR A 48 6.17 9.19 -13.64
C THR A 48 7.44 9.99 -13.38
N LEU A 49 8.38 9.41 -12.63
CA LEU A 49 9.67 10.02 -12.33
C LEU A 49 10.68 9.68 -13.44
N ASP A 50 11.43 10.67 -13.89
CA ASP A 50 12.53 10.42 -14.80
C ASP A 50 13.74 9.77 -14.09
N ALA A 51 14.62 9.15 -14.85
CA ALA A 51 15.79 8.44 -14.32
C ALA A 51 16.72 9.36 -13.50
N ALA A 52 16.86 10.61 -13.88
CA ALA A 52 17.70 11.58 -13.17
C ALA A 52 17.11 11.93 -11.80
N THR A 53 15.79 12.08 -11.72
CA THR A 53 15.07 12.31 -10.47
C THR A 53 15.17 11.09 -9.54
N ILE A 54 14.94 9.87 -10.06
CA ILE A 54 15.09 8.63 -9.29
C ILE A 54 16.51 8.53 -8.72
N GLN A 55 17.53 8.76 -9.55
CA GLN A 55 18.92 8.71 -9.11
C GLN A 55 19.24 9.76 -8.03
N ARG A 56 18.79 11.00 -8.21
CA ARG A 56 19.02 12.09 -7.25
C ARG A 56 18.34 11.81 -5.91
N LEU A 57 17.07 11.44 -5.92
CA LEU A 57 16.32 11.11 -4.69
C LEU A 57 16.91 9.87 -4.01
N GLY A 58 17.31 8.86 -4.78
CA GLY A 58 18.00 7.68 -4.27
C GLY A 58 19.31 8.02 -3.57
N GLN A 59 20.11 8.92 -4.16
CA GLN A 59 21.35 9.39 -3.53
C GLN A 59 21.08 10.15 -2.22
N GLN A 60 20.08 11.02 -2.19
CA GLN A 60 19.68 11.74 -0.97
C GLN A 60 19.26 10.77 0.15
N ALA A 61 18.50 9.72 -0.18
CA ALA A 61 18.10 8.69 0.78
C ALA A 61 19.32 7.91 1.33
N LEU A 62 20.27 7.55 0.47
CA LEU A 62 21.51 6.88 0.88
C LEU A 62 22.39 7.79 1.74
N ASP A 63 22.51 9.07 1.40
CA ASP A 63 23.25 10.06 2.18
C ASP A 63 22.62 10.25 3.58
N LEU A 64 21.29 10.25 3.67
CA LEU A 64 20.57 10.29 4.94
C LEU A 64 20.90 9.05 5.77
N GLN A 65 20.85 7.87 5.17
CA GLN A 65 21.16 6.62 5.85
C GLN A 65 22.60 6.60 6.35
N GLN A 66 23.57 7.07 5.57
CA GLN A 66 24.97 7.15 5.99
C GLN A 66 25.18 8.11 7.17
N ARG A 67 24.50 9.27 7.17
CA ARG A 67 24.67 10.29 8.20
C ARG A 67 23.88 10.02 9.48
N LYS A 68 22.68 9.45 9.37
CA LYS A 68 21.72 9.29 10.49
C LYS A 68 21.41 7.84 10.81
N GLY A 69 21.66 6.93 9.89
CA GLY A 69 21.28 5.53 10.00
C GLY A 69 19.84 5.24 9.55
N SER A 70 18.98 6.25 9.54
CA SER A 70 17.58 6.11 9.16
C SER A 70 17.42 5.78 7.67
N GLN A 71 16.55 4.83 7.35
CA GLN A 71 16.27 4.42 5.97
C GLN A 71 15.04 5.13 5.45
N LEU A 72 15.21 5.91 4.38
CA LEU A 72 14.11 6.53 3.64
C LEU A 72 13.87 5.78 2.34
N GLN A 73 12.61 5.45 2.09
CA GLN A 73 12.18 4.74 0.91
C GLN A 73 10.99 5.43 0.27
N VAL A 74 11.00 5.53 -1.06
CA VAL A 74 9.88 6.04 -1.87
C VAL A 74 9.35 4.91 -2.73
N LEU A 75 8.05 4.68 -2.65
CA LEU A 75 7.33 3.69 -3.45
C LEU A 75 6.18 4.36 -4.20
N MET A 76 6.26 4.39 -5.51
CA MET A 76 5.23 4.91 -6.38
C MET A 76 4.60 3.79 -7.18
N VAL A 77 3.28 3.60 -7.00
CA VAL A 77 2.48 2.55 -7.65
C VAL A 77 1.24 3.15 -8.31
N PRO A 78 0.65 2.50 -9.31
CA PRO A 78 -0.59 2.97 -9.93
C PRO A 78 -1.72 3.03 -8.90
N SER A 79 -1.98 1.96 -8.18
CA SER A 79 -3.08 1.82 -7.23
C SER A 79 -2.72 0.85 -6.10
N THR A 80 -3.33 1.04 -4.94
CA THR A 80 -3.25 0.10 -3.82
C THR A 80 -4.52 -0.76 -3.68
N ALA A 81 -5.53 -0.52 -4.53
CA ALA A 81 -6.78 -1.25 -4.45
C ALA A 81 -6.56 -2.78 -4.60
N PRO A 82 -7.31 -3.59 -3.86
CA PRO A 82 -8.47 -3.25 -3.03
C PRO A 82 -8.15 -2.79 -1.59
N GLU A 83 -6.88 -2.71 -1.21
CA GLU A 83 -6.46 -2.26 0.10
C GLU A 83 -6.54 -0.74 0.24
N SER A 84 -6.72 -0.24 1.47
CA SER A 84 -6.44 1.17 1.73
C SER A 84 -4.94 1.45 1.64
N ILE A 85 -4.55 2.70 1.36
CA ILE A 85 -3.13 3.04 1.26
C ILE A 85 -2.40 2.83 2.59
N GLU A 86 -3.09 2.97 3.72
CA GLU A 86 -2.55 2.71 5.05
C GLU A 86 -2.20 1.22 5.23
N GLN A 87 -3.13 0.32 4.88
CA GLN A 87 -2.89 -1.12 4.95
C GLN A 87 -1.75 -1.55 4.03
N TYR A 88 -1.75 -1.03 2.80
CA TYR A 88 -0.70 -1.29 1.83
C TYR A 88 0.67 -0.80 2.33
N ALA A 89 0.74 0.42 2.88
CA ALA A 89 1.99 1.02 3.38
C ALA A 89 2.57 0.22 4.55
N VAL A 90 1.75 -0.18 5.54
CA VAL A 90 2.18 -1.04 6.65
C VAL A 90 2.74 -2.36 6.12
N ARG A 91 2.02 -3.04 5.22
CA ARG A 91 2.44 -4.32 4.63
C ARG A 91 3.73 -4.18 3.82
N ALA A 92 3.88 -3.11 3.05
CA ALA A 92 5.10 -2.80 2.31
C ALA A 92 6.27 -2.55 3.28
N PHE A 93 6.06 -1.73 4.30
CA PHE A 93 7.06 -1.42 5.32
C PHE A 93 7.59 -2.70 6.02
N GLU A 94 6.68 -3.58 6.42
CA GLU A 94 7.02 -4.87 7.06
C GLU A 94 7.74 -5.82 6.10
N GLN A 95 7.28 -5.93 4.84
CA GLN A 95 7.89 -6.80 3.84
C GLN A 95 9.33 -6.41 3.54
N PHE A 96 9.62 -5.11 3.49
CA PHE A 96 10.97 -4.58 3.23
C PHE A 96 11.83 -4.53 4.48
N LYS A 97 11.24 -4.70 5.67
CA LYS A 97 11.93 -4.58 6.96
C LYS A 97 12.70 -3.28 7.05
N LEU A 98 12.01 -2.18 6.71
CA LEU A 98 12.60 -0.85 6.71
C LEU A 98 13.05 -0.44 8.11
N GLY A 99 14.23 0.18 8.17
CA GLY A 99 14.86 0.55 9.42
C GLY A 99 15.86 -0.49 9.93
N ARG A 100 16.73 -0.05 10.82
CA ARG A 100 17.72 -0.93 11.45
C ARG A 100 17.02 -1.82 12.48
N LYS A 101 17.42 -3.10 12.52
CA LYS A 101 16.85 -4.07 13.47
C LYS A 101 17.02 -3.57 14.93
N GLY A 102 15.90 -3.50 15.65
CA GLY A 102 15.85 -3.05 17.05
C GLY A 102 15.96 -1.54 17.25
N VAL A 103 16.10 -0.77 16.17
CA VAL A 103 16.03 0.70 16.17
C VAL A 103 14.73 1.15 15.49
N ASP A 104 14.29 0.42 14.44
CA ASP A 104 13.06 0.66 13.69
C ASP A 104 12.95 2.09 13.12
N ASP A 105 14.07 2.57 12.55
CA ASP A 105 14.24 3.93 12.06
C ASP A 105 14.02 4.06 10.54
N GLY A 106 13.05 3.33 10.04
CA GLY A 106 12.61 3.41 8.65
C GLY A 106 11.54 4.47 8.43
N VAL A 107 11.49 5.03 7.21
CA VAL A 107 10.41 5.90 6.72
C VAL A 107 10.06 5.47 5.31
N LEU A 108 8.79 5.25 5.03
CA LEU A 108 8.27 4.88 3.73
C LEU A 108 7.26 5.92 3.22
N LEU A 109 7.56 6.53 2.10
CA LEU A 109 6.60 7.33 1.35
C LEU A 109 5.94 6.45 0.29
N VAL A 110 4.63 6.26 0.37
CA VAL A 110 3.82 5.56 -0.65
C VAL A 110 2.99 6.57 -1.41
N VAL A 111 3.06 6.52 -2.73
CA VAL A 111 2.21 7.30 -3.64
C VAL A 111 1.43 6.35 -4.52
N ALA A 112 0.11 6.32 -4.37
CA ALA A 112 -0.82 5.61 -5.25
C ALA A 112 -1.39 6.62 -6.27
N LYS A 113 -0.76 6.67 -7.43
CA LYS A 113 -0.96 7.75 -8.40
C LYS A 113 -2.40 7.84 -8.90
N ASP A 114 -2.95 6.73 -9.38
CA ASP A 114 -4.28 6.70 -9.97
C ASP A 114 -5.39 6.81 -8.91
N ASP A 115 -5.08 6.43 -7.67
CA ASP A 115 -5.97 6.60 -6.50
C ASP A 115 -5.92 8.04 -5.95
N HIS A 116 -5.00 8.88 -6.40
CA HIS A 116 -4.70 10.22 -5.85
C HIS A 116 -4.47 10.20 -4.34
N LYS A 117 -3.75 9.20 -3.85
CA LYS A 117 -3.47 8.99 -2.43
C LYS A 117 -1.98 8.99 -2.16
N VAL A 118 -1.63 9.46 -0.98
CA VAL A 118 -0.25 9.47 -0.48
C VAL A 118 -0.24 9.16 1.01
N ARG A 119 0.75 8.39 1.46
CA ARG A 119 0.96 8.02 2.86
C ARG A 119 2.44 8.06 3.19
N ILE A 120 2.77 8.57 4.37
CA ILE A 120 4.08 8.40 4.99
C ILE A 120 3.89 7.43 6.16
N GLU A 121 4.59 6.30 6.11
CA GLU A 121 4.64 5.32 7.17
C GLU A 121 5.98 5.43 7.87
N VAL A 122 5.97 5.44 9.21
CA VAL A 122 7.14 5.77 10.03
C VAL A 122 7.39 4.64 11.01
N GLY A 123 8.62 4.16 11.09
CA GLY A 123 9.03 3.17 12.09
C GLY A 123 9.05 3.76 13.50
N TYR A 124 8.80 2.92 14.49
CA TYR A 124 8.69 3.32 15.90
C TYR A 124 9.88 4.13 16.41
N GLY A 125 11.10 3.81 15.92
CA GLY A 125 12.34 4.50 16.34
C GLY A 125 12.44 5.96 15.91
N VAL A 126 11.62 6.41 14.95
CA VAL A 126 11.61 7.81 14.48
C VAL A 126 10.28 8.52 14.71
N GLU A 127 9.29 7.88 15.32
CA GLU A 127 8.00 8.51 15.67
C GLU A 127 8.16 9.76 16.53
N GLY A 128 9.16 9.79 17.43
CA GLY A 128 9.48 10.95 18.23
C GLY A 128 9.98 12.16 17.42
N ALA A 129 10.62 11.91 16.27
CA ALA A 129 11.11 12.95 15.36
C ALA A 129 10.08 13.29 14.27
N ILE A 130 9.35 12.29 13.79
CA ILE A 130 8.32 12.41 12.75
C ILE A 130 7.02 11.78 13.27
N PRO A 131 6.32 12.42 14.22
CA PRO A 131 5.02 11.95 14.64
C PRO A 131 3.99 12.10 13.51
N ASP A 132 2.88 11.35 13.58
CA ASP A 132 1.82 11.34 12.55
C ASP A 132 1.38 12.74 12.13
N ILE A 133 1.30 13.67 13.07
CA ILE A 133 0.93 15.06 12.79
C ILE A 133 1.97 15.78 11.92
N ALA A 134 3.24 15.47 12.09
CA ALA A 134 4.32 16.02 11.26
C ALA A 134 4.30 15.39 9.87
N ALA A 135 4.14 14.07 9.77
CA ALA A 135 3.97 13.36 8.50
C ALA A 135 2.76 13.89 7.72
N GLY A 136 1.62 14.08 8.40
CA GLY A 136 0.42 14.70 7.81
C GLY A 136 0.67 16.13 7.31
N ARG A 137 1.45 16.92 8.03
CA ARG A 137 1.83 18.27 7.60
C ARG A 137 2.70 18.24 6.34
N VAL A 138 3.71 17.39 6.29
CA VAL A 138 4.54 17.21 5.08
C VAL A 138 3.68 16.87 3.87
N ILE A 139 2.73 15.94 4.03
CA ILE A 139 1.79 15.58 2.97
C ILE A 139 1.00 16.81 2.49
N GLN A 140 0.42 17.59 3.40
CA GLN A 140 -0.48 18.70 3.05
C GLN A 140 0.27 19.94 2.53
N GLU A 141 1.46 20.22 3.02
CA GLU A 141 2.20 21.44 2.69
C GLU A 141 3.13 21.26 1.48
N TYR A 142 3.70 20.07 1.29
CA TYR A 142 4.71 19.84 0.24
C TYR A 142 4.22 18.92 -0.88
N LEU A 143 3.58 17.79 -0.56
CA LEU A 143 3.21 16.79 -1.56
C LEU A 143 1.92 17.18 -2.31
N VAL A 144 0.82 17.38 -1.58
CA VAL A 144 -0.51 17.60 -2.18
C VAL A 144 -0.56 18.79 -3.13
N PRO A 145 -0.01 19.99 -2.81
CA PRO A 145 -0.09 21.13 -3.70
C PRO A 145 0.61 20.91 -5.04
N LYS A 146 1.74 20.19 -5.03
CA LYS A 146 2.51 19.87 -6.24
C LYS A 146 1.89 18.71 -7.02
N PHE A 147 1.41 17.67 -6.34
CA PHE A 147 0.73 16.54 -6.98
C PHE A 147 -0.55 16.95 -7.72
N ARG A 148 -1.25 17.98 -7.23
CA ARG A 148 -2.39 18.58 -7.94
C ARG A 148 -2.01 19.27 -9.26
N GLN A 149 -0.74 19.54 -9.45
CA GLN A 149 -0.17 20.14 -10.67
C GLN A 149 0.62 19.11 -11.48
N ASP A 150 0.46 17.81 -11.16
CA ASP A 150 1.23 16.70 -11.73
C ASP A 150 2.75 16.78 -11.49
N ASP A 151 3.21 17.70 -10.61
CA ASP A 151 4.63 17.85 -10.22
C ASP A 151 4.98 16.85 -9.08
N TYR A 152 4.97 15.57 -9.41
CA TYR A 152 5.33 14.51 -8.46
C TYR A 152 6.80 14.60 -8.03
N ALA A 153 7.69 14.85 -9.00
CA ALA A 153 9.13 14.97 -8.75
C ALA A 153 9.45 16.12 -7.78
N GLY A 154 8.86 17.29 -8.02
CA GLY A 154 9.01 18.44 -7.14
C GLY A 154 8.42 18.21 -5.75
N GLY A 155 7.22 17.60 -5.66
CA GLY A 155 6.59 17.28 -4.40
C GLY A 155 7.44 16.35 -3.53
N ILE A 156 7.93 15.26 -4.10
CA ILE A 156 8.78 14.29 -3.38
C ILE A 156 10.13 14.89 -3.00
N THR A 157 10.67 15.79 -3.82
CA THR A 157 11.97 16.43 -3.54
C THR A 157 11.89 17.41 -2.37
N ASP A 158 10.75 18.11 -2.22
CA ASP A 158 10.57 19.13 -1.18
C ASP A 158 10.10 18.55 0.15
N ALA A 159 9.54 17.32 0.13
CA ALA A 159 9.05 16.61 1.31
C ALA A 159 10.18 15.95 2.10
#